data_1e3e60cd6e7d8d754f02adbdd35e2318
#
_entry.id   1e3e60cd6e7d8d754f02adbdd35e2318
#
_cell.length_a   1.000
_cell.length_b   1.000
_cell.length_c   1.000
_cell.angle_alpha   90.00
_cell.angle_beta   90.00
_cell.angle_gamma   90.00
#
_symmetry.space_group_name_H-M   'P 1'
#
loop_
_entity.id
_entity.type
_entity.pdbx_description
1 polymer ?
#
loop_
_entity_poly.entity_id
_entity_poly.type
_entity_poly.pdbx_seq_one_letter_code
_entity_poly.pdbx_strand_id
1 'polypeptide(L)'
;MKKLLVGCLALMLLAGCSSSKSLEAKYVYSFEDEGILYEEVVTLKGTQKSKTDWLDETKDELTVTFTDEAAYQDYIEDLKTESESYRACPGGNNGTDCSKYVTYEYSVDEAGKVYKSTETIDYKTARKNKDAVTYDQPYSKNEYFSFDKTAEELVSQGYVKQ
;
A
#
# COMPACT_ATOMS: atom_id res chain seq x y z
N MET A 1 13.50 -10.97 27.40
CA MET A 1 12.11 -10.43 27.42
C MET A 1 12.19 -8.92 27.49
N LYS A 2 12.11 -8.23 26.35
CA LYS A 2 12.04 -6.75 26.29
C LYS A 2 10.61 -6.38 25.94
N LYS A 3 9.95 -5.69 26.86
CA LYS A 3 8.59 -5.18 26.71
C LYS A 3 8.62 -3.98 25.77
N LEU A 4 7.99 -4.08 24.60
CA LEU A 4 7.72 -2.94 23.73
C LEU A 4 6.50 -2.18 24.29
N LEU A 5 6.74 -0.93 24.64
CA LEU A 5 5.69 0.03 25.01
C LEU A 5 5.03 0.55 23.72
N VAL A 6 3.77 0.17 23.50
CA VAL A 6 2.92 0.71 22.44
C VAL A 6 2.30 2.00 22.95
N GLY A 7 2.75 3.13 22.40
CA GLY A 7 2.15 4.42 22.65
C GLY A 7 1.00 4.69 21.66
N CYS A 8 -0.24 4.49 22.11
CA CYS A 8 -1.43 4.94 21.36
C CYS A 8 -1.58 6.47 21.50
N LEU A 9 -1.38 7.21 20.42
CA LEU A 9 -1.77 8.61 20.35
C LEU A 9 -3.09 8.73 19.57
N ALA A 10 -4.20 8.67 20.29
CA ALA A 10 -5.53 8.95 19.73
C ALA A 10 -5.78 10.47 19.79
N LEU A 11 -5.67 11.17 18.69
CA LEU A 11 -6.13 12.55 18.56
C LEU A 11 -7.63 12.55 18.18
N MET A 12 -8.48 12.76 19.18
CA MET A 12 -9.89 13.12 18.98
C MET A 12 -10.00 14.63 18.79
N LEU A 13 -10.44 15.08 17.62
CA LEU A 13 -10.96 16.42 17.41
C LEU A 13 -12.46 16.35 17.20
N LEU A 14 -13.23 16.83 18.17
CA LEU A 14 -14.67 17.04 18.12
C LEU A 14 -14.95 18.41 17.50
N ALA A 15 -15.64 18.46 16.38
CA ALA A 15 -16.38 19.64 15.94
C ALA A 15 -17.57 19.24 15.07
N GLY A 16 -18.73 19.80 15.39
CA GLY A 16 -20.05 19.33 15.00
C GLY A 16 -20.53 19.62 13.57
N CYS A 17 -21.68 19.06 13.26
CA CYS A 17 -22.57 19.22 12.11
C CYS A 17 -22.06 18.69 10.75
N SER A 18 -22.51 17.50 10.40
CA SER A 18 -22.26 16.76 9.14
C SER A 18 -20.76 16.52 8.81
N SER A 19 -19.93 16.40 9.82
CA SER A 19 -18.50 16.25 9.67
C SER A 19 -18.13 14.86 9.15
N SER A 20 -17.52 14.81 7.99
CA SER A 20 -16.73 13.64 7.59
C SER A 20 -15.53 13.52 8.53
N LYS A 21 -15.31 12.30 9.06
CA LYS A 21 -14.15 11.97 9.89
C LYS A 21 -13.06 11.43 8.98
N SER A 22 -11.84 11.95 9.11
CA SER A 22 -10.66 11.32 8.48
C SER A 22 -10.31 10.02 9.20
N LEU A 23 -9.98 9.01 8.42
CA LEU A 23 -9.51 7.71 8.89
C LEU A 23 -8.08 7.52 8.40
N GLU A 24 -7.23 6.94 9.25
CA GLU A 24 -5.88 6.54 8.88
C GLU A 24 -5.48 5.31 9.70
N ALA A 25 -4.83 4.34 9.06
CA ALA A 25 -4.28 3.17 9.73
C ALA A 25 -3.05 2.68 8.97
N LYS A 26 -2.11 2.11 9.71
CA LYS A 26 -0.87 1.54 9.20
C LYS A 26 -0.79 0.07 9.58
N TYR A 27 -0.40 -0.76 8.62
CA TYR A 27 -0.27 -2.21 8.75
C TYR A 27 1.12 -2.62 8.31
N VAL A 28 1.71 -3.60 8.98
CA VAL A 28 3.04 -4.12 8.66
C VAL A 28 2.99 -5.62 8.55
N TYR A 29 3.60 -6.13 7.51
CA TYR A 29 3.89 -7.54 7.33
C TYR A 29 5.39 -7.72 7.13
N SER A 30 6.00 -8.73 7.75
CA SER A 30 7.40 -9.04 7.53
C SER A 30 7.65 -10.53 7.69
N PHE A 31 8.52 -11.07 6.86
CA PHE A 31 9.02 -12.43 6.96
C PHE A 31 10.44 -12.51 6.41
N GLU A 32 11.15 -13.55 6.80
CA GLU A 32 12.49 -13.87 6.29
C GLU A 32 12.47 -15.26 5.67
N ASP A 33 13.02 -15.37 4.48
CA ASP A 33 13.18 -16.62 3.75
C ASP A 33 14.49 -16.62 2.98
N GLU A 34 15.27 -17.70 3.07
CA GLU A 34 16.51 -17.94 2.32
C GLU A 34 17.48 -16.75 2.24
N GLY A 35 17.63 -16.01 3.34
CA GLY A 35 18.52 -14.85 3.41
C GLY A 35 17.97 -13.56 2.80
N ILE A 36 16.66 -13.53 2.58
CA ILE A 36 15.93 -12.36 2.10
C ILE A 36 14.91 -11.95 3.17
N LEU A 37 15.04 -10.73 3.68
CA LEU A 37 14.08 -10.13 4.60
C LEU A 37 13.13 -9.24 3.80
N TYR A 38 11.85 -9.55 3.88
CA TYR A 38 10.75 -8.76 3.33
C TYR A 38 10.07 -7.98 4.43
N GLU A 39 9.88 -6.69 4.22
CA GLU A 39 9.05 -5.83 5.06
C GLU A 39 8.12 -5.01 4.15
N GLU A 40 6.83 -5.13 4.39
CA GLU A 40 5.79 -4.39 3.67
C GLU A 40 4.98 -3.56 4.64
N VAL A 41 4.79 -2.30 4.30
CA VAL A 41 4.08 -1.32 5.11
C VAL A 41 2.95 -0.72 4.30
N VAL A 42 1.71 -1.10 4.64
CA VAL A 42 0.52 -0.55 3.99
C VAL A 42 -0.10 0.54 4.86
N THR A 43 -0.20 1.74 4.32
CA THR A 43 -0.90 2.87 4.95
C THR A 43 -2.23 3.09 4.23
N LEU A 44 -3.32 3.00 4.97
CA LEU A 44 -4.67 3.30 4.49
C LEU A 44 -5.08 4.69 4.94
N LYS A 45 -5.61 5.50 4.03
CA LYS A 45 -6.32 6.75 4.35
C LYS A 45 -7.75 6.68 3.85
N GLY A 46 -8.66 7.24 4.63
CA GLY A 46 -10.07 7.18 4.32
C GLY A 46 -10.90 8.31 4.90
N THR A 47 -12.16 8.33 4.52
CA THR A 47 -13.15 9.28 5.03
C THR A 47 -14.40 8.53 5.46
N GLN A 48 -14.82 8.72 6.72
CA GLN A 48 -16.10 8.23 7.22
C GLN A 48 -17.13 9.35 7.16
N LYS A 49 -18.28 9.06 6.53
CA LYS A 49 -19.44 9.95 6.51
C LYS A 49 -20.69 9.14 6.85
N SER A 50 -21.33 9.45 7.97
CA SER A 50 -22.47 8.67 8.47
C SER A 50 -22.09 7.20 8.72
N LYS A 51 -22.71 6.26 8.01
CA LYS A 51 -22.45 4.81 8.11
C LYS A 51 -21.51 4.29 7.02
N THR A 52 -21.00 5.15 6.14
CA THR A 52 -20.13 4.78 5.02
C THR A 52 -18.71 5.21 5.32
N ASP A 53 -17.80 4.28 5.21
CA ASP A 53 -16.37 4.46 5.32
C ASP A 53 -15.74 4.30 3.93
N TRP A 54 -15.16 5.35 3.41
CA TRP A 54 -14.52 5.34 2.10
C TRP A 54 -13.01 5.13 2.25
N LEU A 55 -12.44 4.21 1.48
CA LEU A 55 -11.01 4.21 1.22
C LEU A 55 -10.71 5.35 0.24
N ASP A 56 -9.82 6.24 0.62
CA ASP A 56 -9.42 7.41 -0.18
C ASP A 56 -8.06 7.20 -0.85
N GLU A 57 -7.12 6.56 -0.16
CA GLU A 57 -5.76 6.31 -0.63
C GLU A 57 -5.19 5.05 0.03
N THR A 58 -4.43 4.27 -0.73
CA THR A 58 -3.48 3.31 -0.17
C THR A 58 -2.07 3.74 -0.53
N LYS A 59 -1.13 3.55 0.39
CA LYS A 59 0.30 3.65 0.13
C LYS A 59 0.93 2.35 0.60
N ASP A 60 1.55 1.63 -0.31
CA ASP A 60 2.28 0.40 -0.07
C ASP A 60 3.77 0.66 -0.22
N GLU A 61 4.55 0.32 0.80
CA GLU A 61 5.99 0.52 0.87
C GLU A 61 6.66 -0.84 1.13
N LEU A 62 7.21 -1.44 0.09
CA LEU A 62 7.98 -2.69 0.19
C LEU A 62 9.46 -2.38 0.39
N THR A 63 10.09 -3.08 1.33
CA THR A 63 11.54 -3.14 1.51
C THR A 63 11.99 -4.59 1.46
N VAL A 64 12.92 -4.90 0.56
CA VAL A 64 13.57 -6.21 0.46
C VAL A 64 15.04 -6.02 0.80
N THR A 65 15.50 -6.68 1.87
CA THR A 65 16.89 -6.64 2.31
C THR A 65 17.51 -8.01 2.11
N PHE A 66 18.58 -8.07 1.33
CA PHE A 66 19.31 -9.31 1.08
C PHE A 66 20.46 -9.41 2.08
N THR A 67 20.42 -10.45 2.92
CA THR A 67 21.49 -10.75 3.88
C THR A 67 22.58 -11.66 3.26
N ASP A 68 22.25 -12.29 2.13
CA ASP A 68 23.14 -13.17 1.35
C ASP A 68 23.48 -12.55 -0.02
N GLU A 69 24.76 -12.67 -0.43
CA GLU A 69 25.25 -12.12 -1.72
C GLU A 69 24.68 -12.90 -2.91
N ALA A 70 24.57 -14.22 -2.79
CA ALA A 70 24.08 -15.04 -3.89
C ALA A 70 22.59 -14.74 -4.15
N ALA A 71 21.78 -14.66 -3.07
CA ALA A 71 20.38 -14.26 -3.17
C ALA A 71 20.22 -12.86 -3.82
N TYR A 72 21.08 -11.90 -3.46
CA TYR A 72 21.07 -10.57 -4.07
C TYR A 72 21.32 -10.65 -5.59
N GLN A 73 22.36 -11.37 -6.00
CA GLN A 73 22.70 -11.50 -7.42
C GLN A 73 21.63 -12.23 -8.23
N ASP A 74 20.98 -13.22 -7.62
CA ASP A 74 19.96 -14.02 -8.30
C ASP A 74 18.65 -13.27 -8.51
N TYR A 75 18.25 -12.38 -7.59
CA TYR A 75 16.93 -11.77 -7.61
C TYR A 75 16.89 -10.29 -8.01
N ILE A 76 17.98 -9.53 -7.84
CA ILE A 76 17.92 -8.08 -7.98
C ILE A 76 17.60 -7.62 -9.42
N GLU A 77 18.11 -8.29 -10.44
CA GLU A 77 17.86 -7.92 -11.83
C GLU A 77 16.41 -8.19 -12.26
N ASP A 78 15.79 -9.25 -11.73
CA ASP A 78 14.37 -9.54 -11.96
C ASP A 78 13.50 -8.46 -11.31
N LEU A 79 13.78 -8.10 -10.05
CA LEU A 79 13.07 -7.03 -9.34
C LEU A 79 13.19 -5.68 -10.07
N LYS A 80 14.37 -5.33 -10.58
CA LYS A 80 14.58 -4.12 -11.39
C LYS A 80 13.75 -4.16 -12.67
N THR A 81 13.79 -5.28 -13.39
CA THR A 81 13.09 -5.45 -14.66
C THR A 81 11.57 -5.34 -14.50
N GLU A 82 11.02 -6.03 -13.50
CA GLU A 82 9.59 -5.96 -13.17
C GLU A 82 9.19 -4.54 -12.74
N SER A 83 10.02 -3.89 -11.92
CA SER A 83 9.77 -2.53 -11.45
C SER A 83 9.78 -1.51 -12.58
N GLU A 84 10.71 -1.61 -13.53
CA GLU A 84 10.73 -0.73 -14.70
C GLU A 84 9.48 -0.94 -15.57
N SER A 85 9.08 -2.19 -15.78
CA SER A 85 7.87 -2.51 -16.52
C SER A 85 6.63 -1.94 -15.84
N TYR A 86 6.51 -2.11 -14.53
CA TYR A 86 5.39 -1.58 -13.75
C TYR A 86 5.39 -0.06 -13.68
N ARG A 87 6.57 0.56 -13.49
CA ARG A 87 6.72 2.02 -13.49
C ARG A 87 6.30 2.66 -14.82
N ALA A 88 6.55 1.97 -15.93
CA ALA A 88 6.14 2.45 -17.24
C ALA A 88 4.62 2.48 -17.42
N CYS A 89 3.88 1.61 -16.73
CA CYS A 89 2.42 1.53 -16.82
C CYS A 89 1.78 1.08 -15.49
N PRO A 90 1.82 1.92 -14.44
CA PRO A 90 1.31 1.55 -13.13
C PRO A 90 -0.19 1.24 -13.15
N GLY A 91 -0.60 0.18 -12.46
CA GLY A 91 -1.99 -0.25 -12.38
C GLY A 91 -2.62 -0.69 -13.70
N GLY A 92 -1.81 -0.84 -14.76
CA GLY A 92 -2.24 -1.28 -16.07
C GLY A 92 -2.08 -2.79 -16.27
N ASN A 93 -2.54 -3.27 -17.44
CA ASN A 93 -2.42 -4.66 -17.84
C ASN A 93 -1.39 -4.82 -18.97
N ASN A 94 -0.32 -5.61 -18.73
CA ASN A 94 0.70 -5.91 -19.74
C ASN A 94 1.22 -4.70 -20.52
N GLY A 95 1.43 -3.57 -19.83
CA GLY A 95 1.91 -2.32 -20.42
C GLY A 95 0.83 -1.52 -21.16
N THR A 96 -0.44 -1.88 -21.02
CA THR A 96 -1.58 -1.15 -21.57
C THR A 96 -2.54 -0.69 -20.48
N ASP A 97 -3.41 0.26 -20.81
CA ASP A 97 -4.45 0.77 -19.91
C ASP A 97 -3.91 1.28 -18.57
N CYS A 98 -2.78 1.97 -18.62
CA CYS A 98 -2.11 2.52 -17.45
C CYS A 98 -3.04 3.39 -16.62
N SER A 99 -3.03 3.22 -15.31
CA SER A 99 -3.86 4.00 -14.42
C SER A 99 -3.25 5.36 -14.13
N LYS A 100 -4.01 6.43 -14.33
CA LYS A 100 -3.62 7.78 -13.90
C LYS A 100 -3.78 8.02 -12.39
N TYR A 101 -4.27 7.03 -11.65
CA TYR A 101 -4.52 7.07 -10.21
C TYR A 101 -3.50 6.27 -9.42
N VAL A 102 -2.58 5.61 -10.10
CA VAL A 102 -1.50 4.85 -9.49
C VAL A 102 -0.17 5.53 -9.78
N THR A 103 0.62 5.72 -8.74
CA THR A 103 2.03 6.11 -8.85
C THR A 103 2.90 5.01 -8.30
N TYR A 104 4.02 4.75 -8.97
CA TYR A 104 4.96 3.74 -8.56
C TYR A 104 6.39 4.25 -8.70
N GLU A 105 7.17 4.06 -7.65
CA GLU A 105 8.58 4.39 -7.61
C GLU A 105 9.37 3.24 -6.98
N TYR A 106 10.61 3.05 -7.41
CA TYR A 106 11.52 2.11 -6.78
C TYR A 106 12.94 2.64 -6.74
N SER A 107 13.75 2.07 -5.86
CA SER A 107 15.18 2.36 -5.71
C SER A 107 15.93 1.12 -5.24
N VAL A 108 17.23 1.07 -5.59
CA VAL A 108 18.15 0.03 -5.16
C VAL A 108 19.35 0.68 -4.49
N ASP A 109 19.66 0.27 -3.27
CA ASP A 109 20.93 0.53 -2.62
C ASP A 109 21.83 -0.71 -2.81
N GLU A 110 22.72 -0.65 -3.79
CA GLU A 110 23.60 -1.77 -4.12
C GLU A 110 24.61 -2.07 -2.99
N ALA A 111 25.07 -1.04 -2.27
CA ALA A 111 26.01 -1.22 -1.16
C ALA A 111 25.34 -1.88 0.06
N GLY A 112 24.11 -1.49 0.35
CA GLY A 112 23.30 -2.06 1.42
C GLY A 112 22.55 -3.32 1.00
N LYS A 113 22.53 -3.66 -0.31
CA LYS A 113 21.73 -4.77 -0.87
C LYS A 113 20.27 -4.64 -0.49
N VAL A 114 19.71 -3.45 -0.66
CA VAL A 114 18.32 -3.14 -0.31
C VAL A 114 17.57 -2.66 -1.54
N TYR A 115 16.49 -3.35 -1.86
CA TYR A 115 15.49 -2.89 -2.80
C TYR A 115 14.33 -2.25 -2.05
N LYS A 116 13.81 -1.14 -2.58
CA LYS A 116 12.61 -0.48 -2.06
C LYS A 116 11.69 -0.11 -3.19
N SER A 117 10.38 -0.31 -2.99
CA SER A 117 9.36 0.24 -3.86
C SER A 117 8.26 0.92 -3.06
N THR A 118 7.56 1.83 -3.72
CA THR A 118 6.39 2.52 -3.17
C THR A 118 5.33 2.60 -4.25
N GLU A 119 4.16 2.06 -3.96
CA GLU A 119 2.96 2.26 -4.74
C GLU A 119 1.97 3.14 -3.98
N THR A 120 1.32 4.06 -4.67
CA THR A 120 0.23 4.86 -4.10
C THR A 120 -0.95 4.85 -5.07
N ILE A 121 -2.15 4.55 -4.54
CA ILE A 121 -3.39 4.50 -5.30
C ILE A 121 -4.35 5.56 -4.77
N ASP A 122 -4.80 6.49 -5.63
CA ASP A 122 -5.77 7.55 -5.32
C ASP A 122 -7.20 7.11 -5.65
N TYR A 123 -7.82 6.38 -4.75
CA TYR A 123 -9.21 5.96 -4.85
C TYR A 123 -10.20 7.13 -4.83
N LYS A 124 -9.85 8.20 -4.12
CA LYS A 124 -10.72 9.37 -3.96
C LYS A 124 -10.95 10.10 -5.27
N THR A 125 -9.88 10.35 -6.01
CA THR A 125 -9.97 11.02 -7.30
C THR A 125 -10.59 10.11 -8.36
N ALA A 126 -10.26 8.82 -8.38
CA ALA A 126 -10.88 7.84 -9.25
C ALA A 126 -12.40 7.78 -9.03
N ARG A 127 -12.84 7.67 -7.79
CA ARG A 127 -14.26 7.69 -7.41
C ARG A 127 -14.96 8.97 -7.85
N LYS A 128 -14.35 10.14 -7.66
CA LYS A 128 -14.89 11.44 -8.07
C LYS A 128 -15.09 11.50 -9.59
N ASN A 129 -14.17 10.93 -10.35
CA ASN A 129 -14.21 10.92 -11.81
C ASN A 129 -15.03 9.76 -12.38
N LYS A 130 -15.43 8.79 -11.55
CA LYS A 130 -16.12 7.54 -11.94
C LYS A 130 -15.29 6.68 -12.91
N ASP A 131 -13.99 6.70 -12.73
CA ASP A 131 -13.04 5.94 -13.52
C ASP A 131 -12.64 4.63 -12.81
N ALA A 132 -12.11 3.68 -13.57
CA ALA A 132 -11.40 2.55 -13.02
C ALA A 132 -10.18 3.03 -12.20
N VAL A 133 -9.86 2.34 -11.12
CA VAL A 133 -8.69 2.65 -10.27
C VAL A 133 -7.45 2.01 -10.86
N THR A 134 -7.53 0.69 -11.06
CA THR A 134 -6.53 -0.15 -11.72
C THR A 134 -7.23 -1.05 -12.73
N TYR A 135 -6.46 -1.77 -13.53
CA TYR A 135 -7.02 -2.76 -14.45
C TYR A 135 -7.85 -3.83 -13.70
N ASP A 136 -7.38 -4.29 -12.55
CA ASP A 136 -8.02 -5.34 -11.75
C ASP A 136 -9.14 -4.83 -10.83
N GLN A 137 -9.25 -3.53 -10.67
CA GLN A 137 -10.21 -2.87 -9.78
C GLN A 137 -11.00 -1.80 -10.52
N PRO A 138 -11.88 -2.19 -11.46
CA PRO A 138 -12.71 -1.24 -12.18
C PRO A 138 -13.73 -0.61 -11.24
N TYR A 139 -13.90 0.70 -11.33
CA TYR A 139 -14.97 1.40 -10.61
C TYR A 139 -16.34 1.03 -11.18
N SER A 140 -17.24 0.54 -10.32
CA SER A 140 -18.66 0.46 -10.63
C SER A 140 -19.46 1.46 -9.77
N LYS A 141 -20.60 1.94 -10.28
CA LYS A 141 -21.42 2.91 -9.54
C LYS A 141 -21.93 2.39 -8.19
N ASN A 142 -21.96 1.09 -8.02
CA ASN A 142 -22.50 0.41 -6.85
C ASN A 142 -21.40 -0.13 -5.92
N GLU A 143 -20.16 -0.07 -6.34
CA GLU A 143 -19.01 -0.51 -5.57
C GLU A 143 -18.25 0.69 -5.05
N TYR A 144 -17.88 0.65 -3.80
CA TYR A 144 -16.93 1.56 -3.20
C TYR A 144 -15.92 0.74 -2.41
N PHE A 145 -14.72 1.26 -2.36
CA PHE A 145 -13.69 0.65 -1.54
C PHE A 145 -13.91 1.10 -0.10
N SER A 146 -14.21 0.14 0.79
CA SER A 146 -14.40 0.38 2.20
C SER A 146 -13.05 0.37 2.91
N PHE A 147 -12.81 1.39 3.73
CA PHE A 147 -11.63 1.45 4.59
C PHE A 147 -11.58 0.26 5.56
N ASP A 148 -12.71 -0.02 6.24
CA ASP A 148 -12.76 -1.08 7.25
C ASP A 148 -12.59 -2.48 6.62
N LYS A 149 -13.22 -2.74 5.46
CA LYS A 149 -13.04 -4.03 4.76
C LYS A 149 -11.62 -4.24 4.26
N THR A 150 -10.98 -3.21 3.72
CA THR A 150 -9.57 -3.30 3.31
C THR A 150 -8.66 -3.57 4.52
N ALA A 151 -8.95 -2.91 5.64
CA ALA A 151 -8.24 -3.14 6.90
C ALA A 151 -8.41 -4.58 7.42
N GLU A 152 -9.65 -5.13 7.36
CA GLU A 152 -9.94 -6.52 7.73
C GLU A 152 -9.21 -7.51 6.81
N GLU A 153 -9.16 -7.22 5.52
CA GLU A 153 -8.46 -8.04 4.53
C GLU A 153 -6.95 -8.11 4.81
N LEU A 154 -6.29 -6.97 5.05
CA LEU A 154 -4.88 -6.95 5.44
C LEU A 154 -4.61 -7.80 6.69
N VAL A 155 -5.45 -7.67 7.72
CA VAL A 155 -5.32 -8.50 8.94
C VAL A 155 -5.50 -9.99 8.61
N SER A 156 -6.42 -10.34 7.72
CA SER A 156 -6.63 -11.74 7.30
C SER A 156 -5.44 -12.33 6.53
N GLN A 157 -4.67 -11.48 5.86
CA GLN A 157 -3.43 -11.83 5.15
C GLN A 157 -2.19 -11.86 6.07
N GLY A 158 -2.34 -11.57 7.35
CA GLY A 158 -1.28 -11.65 8.34
C GLY A 158 -0.60 -10.32 8.68
N TYR A 159 -1.09 -9.20 8.13
CA TYR A 159 -0.58 -7.89 8.52
C TYR A 159 -0.98 -7.52 9.95
N VAL A 160 -0.07 -6.86 10.64
CA VAL A 160 -0.28 -6.39 12.01
C VAL A 160 -0.49 -4.88 12.00
N LYS A 161 -1.61 -4.44 12.58
CA LYS A 161 -1.91 -3.02 12.75
C LYS A 161 -0.94 -2.38 13.75
N GLN A 162 -0.40 -1.23 13.40
CA GLN A 162 0.47 -0.40 14.23
C GLN A 162 -0.27 0.78 14.88
#